data_9cead66ed9a1a8c608a6b9a0cad2fbbe
#
_entry.id   9cead66ed9a1a8c608a6b9a0cad2fbbe
#
_cell.length_a   1.000
_cell.length_b   1.000
_cell.length_c   1.000
_cell.angle_alpha   90.00
_cell.angle_beta   90.00
_cell.angle_gamma   90.00
#
_symmetry.space_group_name_H-M   'P 1'
#
loop_
_entity.id
_entity.type
_entity.pdbx_description
1 polymer ?
#
loop_
_entity_poly.entity_id
_entity_poly.type
_entity_poly.pdbx_seq_one_letter_code
_entity_poly.pdbx_strand_id
1 'polypeptide(L)'
;MYKRIDPFLYNTPSLDIHGYDRYGAVALIRNFIDNMERIENKKIRIVHGHGEGILKEATHEYLKHDKRVLEYRLNIYNDGETIVILK
;
A
#
# COMPACT_ATOMS: atom_id res chain seq x y z
N MET A 1 7.09 -12.42 -20.88
CA MET A 1 6.07 -11.37 -21.07
C MET A 1 6.51 -10.07 -20.40
N TYR A 2 6.40 -8.99 -21.12
CA TYR A 2 6.79 -7.68 -20.62
C TYR A 2 5.71 -7.11 -19.70
N LYS A 3 6.08 -6.77 -18.48
CA LYS A 3 5.16 -6.17 -17.53
C LYS A 3 5.39 -4.66 -17.46
N ARG A 4 4.33 -3.90 -17.62
CA ARG A 4 4.43 -2.45 -17.59
C ARG A 4 4.66 -1.98 -16.16
N ILE A 5 5.67 -1.15 -15.97
CA ILE A 5 6.01 -0.58 -14.67
C ILE A 5 6.04 0.93 -14.78
N ASP A 6 5.37 1.61 -13.84
CA ASP A 6 5.44 3.05 -13.73
C ASP A 6 6.85 3.43 -13.29
N PRO A 7 7.59 4.21 -14.08
CA PRO A 7 8.96 4.61 -13.73
C PRO A 7 9.07 5.30 -12.37
N PHE A 8 8.03 6.01 -11.95
CA PHE A 8 8.05 6.70 -10.67
C PHE A 8 7.91 5.78 -9.48
N LEU A 9 7.56 4.51 -9.73
CA LEU A 9 7.45 3.50 -8.67
C LEU A 9 8.63 2.55 -8.64
N TYR A 10 9.56 2.71 -9.57
CA TYR A 10 10.76 1.87 -9.58
C TYR A 10 11.53 2.09 -8.27
N ASN A 11 11.89 1.00 -7.60
CA ASN A 11 12.54 1.01 -6.29
C ASN A 11 11.68 1.54 -5.13
N THR A 12 10.39 1.75 -5.35
CA THR A 12 9.49 2.11 -4.26
C THR A 12 9.23 0.86 -3.39
N PRO A 13 9.47 0.95 -2.08
CA PRO A 13 9.20 -0.19 -1.20
C PRO A 13 7.74 -0.62 -1.25
N SER A 14 7.51 -1.92 -1.18
CA SER A 14 6.15 -2.44 -1.21
C SER A 14 5.93 -3.46 -0.11
N LEU A 15 4.69 -3.54 0.33
CA LEU A 15 4.22 -4.53 1.30
C LEU A 15 3.13 -5.35 0.62
N ASP A 16 3.31 -6.67 0.59
CA ASP A 16 2.32 -7.58 0.02
C ASP A 16 1.47 -8.16 1.14
N ILE A 17 0.18 -7.86 1.12
CA ILE A 17 -0.78 -8.31 2.13
C ILE A 17 -1.80 -9.30 1.60
N HIS A 18 -1.63 -9.76 0.35
CA HIS A 18 -2.61 -10.70 -0.20
C HIS A 18 -2.62 -11.99 0.64
N GLY A 19 -3.79 -12.59 0.78
CA GLY A 19 -3.93 -13.82 1.54
C GLY A 19 -4.10 -13.63 3.04
N TYR A 20 -3.86 -12.46 3.59
CA TYR A 20 -4.11 -12.17 4.99
C TYR A 20 -5.57 -11.80 5.21
N ASP A 21 -6.07 -11.96 6.44
CA ASP A 21 -7.38 -11.42 6.77
C ASP A 21 -7.24 -9.90 7.01
N ARG A 22 -8.39 -9.23 7.16
CA ARG A 22 -8.36 -7.76 7.28
C ARG A 22 -7.60 -7.28 8.52
N TYR A 23 -7.68 -8.01 9.62
CA TYR A 23 -7.01 -7.61 10.85
C TYR A 23 -5.49 -7.78 10.74
N GLY A 24 -5.06 -8.91 10.19
CA GLY A 24 -3.64 -9.15 9.94
C GLY A 24 -3.07 -8.17 8.93
N ALA A 25 -3.83 -7.88 7.88
CA ALA A 25 -3.41 -6.93 6.86
C ALA A 25 -3.20 -5.54 7.46
N VAL A 26 -4.16 -5.06 8.27
CA VAL A 26 -4.05 -3.75 8.90
C VAL A 26 -2.85 -3.66 9.84
N ALA A 27 -2.61 -4.72 10.61
CA ALA A 27 -1.45 -4.76 11.50
C ALA A 27 -0.14 -4.67 10.73
N LEU A 28 -0.05 -5.37 9.58
CA LEU A 28 1.13 -5.32 8.72
C LEU A 28 1.33 -3.93 8.12
N ILE A 29 0.25 -3.30 7.68
CA ILE A 29 0.32 -1.96 7.10
C ILE A 29 0.82 -0.96 8.13
N ARG A 30 0.26 -0.99 9.34
CA ARG A 30 0.66 -0.09 10.42
C ARG A 30 2.15 -0.24 10.71
N ASN A 31 2.60 -1.47 10.86
CA ASN A 31 4.00 -1.75 11.15
C ASN A 31 4.92 -1.30 10.01
N PHE A 32 4.48 -1.51 8.77
CA PHE A 32 5.25 -1.10 7.60
C PHE A 32 5.40 0.42 7.54
N ILE A 33 4.32 1.15 7.83
CA ILE A 33 4.35 2.61 7.86
C ILE A 33 5.27 3.09 9.00
N ASP A 34 5.22 2.44 10.17
CA ASP A 34 6.14 2.74 11.27
C ASP A 34 7.59 2.64 10.80
N ASN A 35 7.93 1.56 10.10
CA ASN A 35 9.28 1.35 9.62
C ASN A 35 9.69 2.37 8.56
N MET A 36 8.77 2.67 7.64
CA MET A 36 9.07 3.63 6.57
C MET A 36 9.23 5.05 7.12
N GLU A 37 8.44 5.41 8.12
CA GLU A 37 8.58 6.70 8.77
C GLU A 37 9.94 6.81 9.45
N ARG A 38 10.37 5.74 10.10
CA ARG A 38 11.66 5.71 10.80
C ARG A 38 12.83 5.94 9.86
N ILE A 39 12.77 5.40 8.64
CA ILE A 39 13.82 5.60 7.65
C ILE A 39 13.56 6.76 6.71
N GLU A 40 12.52 7.55 7.02
CA GLU A 40 12.15 8.74 6.27
C GLU A 40 11.80 8.48 4.81
N ASN A 41 11.25 7.28 4.53
CA ASN A 41 10.76 6.96 3.20
C ASN A 41 9.30 7.37 3.09
N LYS A 42 9.00 8.26 2.15
CA LYS A 42 7.67 8.88 2.06
C LYS A 42 6.78 8.32 0.97
N LYS A 43 7.24 7.35 0.22
CA LYS A 43 6.44 6.76 -0.85
C LYS A 43 6.53 5.25 -0.76
N ILE A 44 5.37 4.60 -0.67
CA ILE A 44 5.28 3.14 -0.53
C ILE A 44 4.13 2.60 -1.36
N ARG A 45 4.11 1.29 -1.55
CA ARG A 45 3.03 0.59 -2.23
C ARG A 45 2.51 -0.52 -1.33
N ILE A 46 1.20 -0.69 -1.32
CA ILE A 46 0.56 -1.80 -0.62
C ILE A 46 -0.08 -2.70 -1.68
N VAL A 47 0.37 -3.95 -1.75
CA VAL A 47 -0.15 -4.92 -2.72
C VAL A 47 -1.22 -5.75 -2.04
N HIS A 48 -2.48 -5.47 -2.34
CA HIS A 48 -3.62 -6.18 -1.75
C HIS A 48 -4.25 -7.22 -2.68
N GLY A 49 -3.84 -7.22 -3.94
CA GLY A 49 -4.35 -8.16 -4.91
C GLY A 49 -5.65 -7.68 -5.56
N HIS A 50 -6.14 -8.48 -6.49
CA HIS A 50 -7.33 -8.14 -7.27
C HIS A 50 -8.63 -8.71 -6.72
N GLY A 51 -8.62 -9.80 -6.04
CA GLY A 51 -9.74 -10.53 -5.46
C GLY A 51 -11.09 -9.82 -5.37
N GLU A 52 -11.80 -10.02 -4.28
CA GLU A 52 -13.13 -9.46 -4.07
C GLU A 52 -13.10 -8.02 -3.53
N GLY A 53 -11.91 -7.48 -3.35
CA GLY A 53 -11.76 -6.11 -2.86
C GLY A 53 -11.79 -5.94 -1.35
N ILE A 54 -11.84 -7.04 -0.60
CA ILE A 54 -11.89 -6.98 0.86
C ILE A 54 -10.64 -6.32 1.43
N LEU A 55 -9.46 -6.75 0.98
CA LEU A 55 -8.20 -6.19 1.46
C LEU A 55 -7.97 -4.78 0.94
N LYS A 56 -8.42 -4.49 -0.28
CA LYS A 56 -8.36 -3.14 -0.82
C LYS A 56 -9.17 -2.19 0.05
N GLU A 57 -10.41 -2.57 0.39
CA GLU A 57 -11.26 -1.75 1.24
C GLU A 57 -10.65 -1.57 2.63
N ALA A 58 -10.15 -2.66 3.22
CA ALA A 58 -9.53 -2.60 4.55
C ALA A 58 -8.32 -1.67 4.53
N THR A 59 -7.51 -1.76 3.46
CA THR A 59 -6.34 -0.90 3.28
C THR A 59 -6.75 0.56 3.21
N HIS A 60 -7.70 0.89 2.35
CA HIS A 60 -8.13 2.27 2.17
C HIS A 60 -8.79 2.82 3.44
N GLU A 61 -9.59 2.01 4.11
CA GLU A 61 -10.21 2.44 5.37
C GLU A 61 -9.16 2.73 6.44
N TYR A 62 -8.13 1.90 6.54
CA TYR A 62 -7.05 2.15 7.48
C TYR A 62 -6.27 3.42 7.12
N LEU A 63 -5.87 3.55 5.86
CA LEU A 63 -5.04 4.68 5.42
C LEU A 63 -5.75 6.01 5.62
N LYS A 64 -7.06 6.01 5.44
CA LYS A 64 -7.90 7.19 5.63
C LYS A 64 -7.78 7.77 7.05
N HIS A 65 -7.52 6.91 8.02
CA HIS A 65 -7.48 7.28 9.43
C HIS A 65 -6.06 7.37 10.02
N ASP A 66 -5.03 7.12 9.21
CA ASP A 66 -3.66 7.21 9.69
C ASP A 66 -3.13 8.62 9.41
N LYS A 67 -2.83 9.36 10.47
CA LYS A 67 -2.40 10.76 10.36
C LYS A 67 -1.08 10.95 9.63
N ARG A 68 -0.31 9.88 9.47
CA ARG A 68 0.98 9.94 8.77
C ARG A 68 0.80 9.86 7.25
N VAL A 69 -0.38 9.48 6.79
CA VAL A 69 -0.68 9.34 5.37
C VAL A 69 -1.12 10.69 4.81
N LEU A 70 -0.40 11.19 3.82
CA LEU A 70 -0.75 12.43 3.12
C LEU A 70 -1.83 12.16 2.09
N GLU A 71 -1.63 11.12 1.27
CA GLU A 71 -2.62 10.70 0.29
C GLU A 71 -2.41 9.25 -0.10
N TYR A 72 -3.43 8.64 -0.67
CA TYR A 72 -3.34 7.29 -1.21
C TYR A 72 -4.25 7.19 -2.43
N ARG A 73 -3.89 6.31 -3.35
CA ARG A 73 -4.69 6.06 -4.56
C ARG A 73 -4.36 4.71 -5.15
N LEU A 74 -5.31 4.14 -5.87
CA LEU A 74 -5.03 2.93 -6.62
C LEU A 74 -4.01 3.24 -7.72
N ASN A 75 -3.15 2.27 -7.99
CA ASN A 75 -2.22 2.39 -9.10
C ASN A 75 -2.99 2.22 -10.41
N ILE A 76 -2.93 3.21 -11.30
CA ILE A 76 -3.67 3.17 -12.56
C ILE A 76 -3.16 2.08 -13.51
N TYR A 77 -1.97 1.57 -13.28
CA TYR A 77 -1.39 0.49 -14.10
C TYR A 77 -1.63 -0.89 -13.50
N ASN A 78 -2.01 -0.96 -12.24
CA ASN A 78 -2.21 -2.22 -11.53
C ASN A 78 -3.14 -1.99 -10.34
N ASP A 79 -4.42 -2.26 -10.52
CA ASP A 79 -5.43 -2.02 -9.49
C ASP A 79 -5.37 -3.03 -8.33
N GLY A 80 -4.42 -3.95 -8.36
CA GLY A 80 -4.12 -4.84 -7.24
C GLY A 80 -3.23 -4.20 -6.19
N GLU A 81 -2.86 -2.92 -6.36
CA GLU A 81 -2.04 -2.23 -5.37
C GLU A 81 -2.44 -0.77 -5.20
N THR A 82 -2.11 -0.23 -4.04
CA THR A 82 -2.38 1.15 -3.68
C THR A 82 -1.05 1.87 -3.43
N ILE A 83 -0.92 3.05 -4.00
CA ILE A 83 0.25 3.91 -3.79
C ILE A 83 -0.06 4.82 -2.61
N VAL A 84 0.88 4.93 -1.68
CA VAL A 84 0.70 5.73 -0.46
C VAL A 84 1.82 6.75 -0.36
N ILE A 85 1.44 7.99 -0.10
CA ILE A 85 2.39 9.07 0.13
C ILE A 85 2.29 9.44 1.62
N LEU A 86 3.41 9.40 2.31
CA LEU A 86 3.49 9.75 3.73
C LEU A 86 3.89 11.21 3.89
N LYS A 87 3.53 11.78 5.01
CA LYS A 87 3.85 13.18 5.33
C LYS A 87 5.33 13.39 5.63
#